data_1f806f5a5b5aeb534668390028d46ed1
#
_entry.id   1f806f5a5b5aeb534668390028d46ed1
#
_cell.length_a   1.000
_cell.length_b   1.000
_cell.length_c   1.000
_cell.angle_alpha   90.00
_cell.angle_beta   90.00
_cell.angle_gamma   90.00
#
_symmetry.space_group_name_H-M   'P 1'
#
loop_
_entity.id
_entity.type
_entity.pdbx_description
1 polymer ?
#
loop_
_entity_poly.entity_id
_entity_poly.type
_entity_poly.pdbx_seq_one_letter_code
_entity_poly.pdbx_strand_id
1 'polypeptide(L)'
;MARPDGIDAVFAACDAMALGALDAFAASDLMVPRDIGVMGFDDLLAGRFSRPPLTSIGPDPAEAGAALVEAVLGADAEKRRRVPVSLVARASTARM
;
A
#
# COMPACT_ATOMS: atom_id res chain seq x y z
N MET A 1 -18.26 -16.41 -0.41
CA MET A 1 -18.38 -15.92 -1.80
C MET A 1 -17.21 -16.41 -2.61
N ALA A 2 -17.44 -16.85 -3.82
CA ALA A 2 -16.37 -17.28 -4.71
C ALA A 2 -15.65 -16.06 -5.29
N ARG A 3 -14.35 -16.21 -5.50
CA ARG A 3 -13.52 -15.21 -6.18
C ARG A 3 -14.06 -14.96 -7.60
N PRO A 4 -14.15 -13.70 -8.07
CA PRO A 4 -14.48 -13.43 -9.46
C PRO A 4 -13.48 -14.09 -10.40
N ASP A 5 -13.95 -14.64 -11.50
CA ASP A 5 -13.08 -15.30 -12.46
C ASP A 5 -12.05 -14.33 -13.03
N GLY A 6 -10.80 -14.78 -13.06
CA GLY A 6 -9.71 -14.04 -13.63
C GLY A 6 -9.09 -12.96 -12.76
N ILE A 7 -9.58 -12.74 -11.54
CA ILE A 7 -9.00 -11.76 -10.62
C ILE A 7 -8.28 -12.48 -9.48
N ASP A 8 -6.97 -12.31 -9.41
CA ASP A 8 -6.13 -12.93 -8.39
C ASP A 8 -5.63 -11.93 -7.35
N ALA A 9 -5.62 -10.65 -7.69
CA ALA A 9 -5.09 -9.61 -6.80
C ALA A 9 -5.73 -8.26 -7.09
N VAL A 10 -5.69 -7.39 -6.08
CA VAL A 10 -6.18 -6.02 -6.15
C VAL A 10 -5.07 -5.08 -5.70
N PHE A 11 -4.86 -4.02 -6.46
CA PHE A 11 -4.00 -2.91 -6.07
C PHE A 11 -4.88 -1.71 -5.77
N ALA A 12 -4.97 -1.33 -4.50
CA ALA A 12 -5.72 -0.14 -4.08
C ALA A 12 -4.83 1.11 -4.18
N ALA A 13 -5.43 2.23 -4.53
CA ALA A 13 -4.71 3.49 -4.74
C ALA A 13 -4.04 4.03 -3.47
N CYS A 14 -4.48 3.61 -2.29
CA CYS A 14 -3.87 3.96 -1.02
C CYS A 14 -4.15 2.88 0.02
N ASP A 15 -3.38 2.91 1.11
CA ASP A 15 -3.53 1.92 2.17
C ASP A 15 -4.91 1.99 2.84
N ALA A 16 -5.50 3.16 2.96
CA ALA A 16 -6.83 3.28 3.56
C ALA A 16 -7.87 2.47 2.78
N MET A 17 -7.84 2.55 1.45
CA MET A 17 -8.71 1.74 0.59
C MET A 17 -8.36 0.25 0.68
N ALA A 18 -7.09 -0.07 0.73
CA ALA A 18 -6.63 -1.46 0.85
C ALA A 18 -7.12 -2.09 2.16
N LEU A 19 -7.04 -1.36 3.27
CA LEU A 19 -7.53 -1.84 4.57
C LEU A 19 -9.04 -2.06 4.55
N GLY A 20 -9.78 -1.15 3.89
CA GLY A 20 -11.22 -1.35 3.67
C GLY A 20 -11.52 -2.60 2.84
N ALA A 21 -10.70 -2.86 1.82
CA ALA A 21 -10.84 -4.06 1.00
C ALA A 21 -10.58 -5.33 1.84
N LEU A 22 -9.59 -5.32 2.72
CA LEU A 22 -9.33 -6.46 3.60
C LEU A 22 -10.55 -6.78 4.47
N ASP A 23 -11.18 -5.77 5.03
CA ASP A 23 -12.38 -5.94 5.84
C ASP A 23 -13.54 -6.50 4.99
N ALA A 24 -13.74 -5.96 3.81
CA ALA A 24 -14.82 -6.39 2.91
C ALA A 24 -14.62 -7.84 2.44
N PHE A 25 -13.39 -8.23 2.12
CA PHE A 25 -13.08 -9.59 1.74
C PHE A 25 -13.33 -10.56 2.89
N ALA A 26 -12.91 -10.19 4.10
CA ALA A 26 -13.16 -11.02 5.27
C ALA A 26 -14.66 -11.21 5.51
N ALA A 27 -15.45 -10.15 5.36
CA ALA A 27 -16.92 -10.23 5.49
C ALA A 27 -17.56 -11.08 4.40
N SER A 28 -16.88 -11.27 3.27
CA SER A 28 -17.37 -12.08 2.14
C SER A 28 -16.76 -13.48 2.12
N ASP A 29 -16.11 -13.90 3.18
CA ASP A 29 -15.44 -15.20 3.30
C ASP A 29 -14.34 -15.42 2.24
N LEU A 30 -13.75 -14.35 1.74
CA LEU A 30 -12.58 -14.42 0.88
C LEU A 30 -11.32 -14.27 1.72
N MET A 31 -10.43 -15.23 1.61
CA MET A 31 -9.18 -15.21 2.38
C MET A 31 -8.07 -14.50 1.61
N VAL A 32 -7.40 -13.59 2.28
CA VAL A 32 -6.24 -12.88 1.75
C VAL A 32 -4.99 -13.46 2.44
N PRO A 33 -3.98 -13.91 1.72
CA PRO A 33 -3.81 -13.84 0.25
C PRO A 33 -4.29 -15.08 -0.51
N ARG A 34 -4.81 -16.10 0.16
CA ARG A 34 -5.10 -17.39 -0.47
C ARG A 34 -6.03 -17.26 -1.67
N ASP A 35 -7.15 -16.55 -1.51
CA ASP A 35 -8.14 -16.38 -2.56
C ASP A 35 -7.87 -15.14 -3.41
N ILE A 36 -7.36 -14.09 -2.80
CA ILE A 36 -7.07 -12.83 -3.48
C ILE A 36 -5.95 -12.09 -2.74
N GLY A 37 -4.98 -11.58 -3.48
CA GLY A 37 -3.94 -10.72 -2.93
C GLY A 37 -4.39 -9.27 -2.85
N VAL A 38 -3.89 -8.52 -1.88
CA VAL A 38 -4.21 -7.10 -1.72
C VAL A 38 -2.94 -6.31 -1.48
N MET A 39 -2.77 -5.22 -2.22
CA MET A 39 -1.66 -4.30 -2.08
C MET A 39 -2.19 -2.87 -1.99
N GLY A 40 -1.54 -2.06 -1.18
CA GLY A 40 -1.86 -0.64 -1.05
C GLY A 40 -0.74 0.27 -1.53
N PHE A 41 -0.86 1.53 -1.22
CA PHE A 41 0.13 2.57 -1.48
C PHE A 41 0.18 3.53 -0.29
N ASP A 42 1.33 4.00 0.08
CA ASP A 42 1.74 4.92 1.14
C ASP A 42 2.47 4.27 2.31
N ASP A 43 2.36 2.98 2.50
CA ASP A 43 2.99 2.24 3.61
C ASP A 43 2.67 2.85 4.98
N LEU A 44 1.38 3.02 5.25
CA LEU A 44 0.90 3.54 6.53
C LEU A 44 1.16 2.53 7.65
N LEU A 45 1.38 3.05 8.86
CA LEU A 45 1.64 2.22 10.04
C LEU A 45 0.52 1.20 10.28
N ALA A 46 -0.74 1.58 10.06
CA ALA A 46 -1.88 0.68 10.25
C ALA A 46 -1.77 -0.60 9.42
N GLY A 47 -1.19 -0.54 8.23
CA GLY A 47 -1.02 -1.71 7.37
C GLY A 47 -0.06 -2.76 7.91
N ARG A 48 0.85 -2.36 8.81
CA ARG A 48 1.77 -3.31 9.46
C ARG A 48 1.06 -4.21 10.46
N PHE A 49 -0.04 -3.74 10.99
CA PHE A 49 -0.79 -4.43 12.05
C PHE A 49 -2.14 -4.96 11.57
N SER A 50 -2.45 -4.81 10.28
CA SER A 50 -3.67 -5.39 9.71
C SER A 50 -3.56 -6.91 9.62
N ARG A 51 -4.69 -7.55 9.33
CA ARG A 51 -4.74 -9.01 9.16
C ARG A 51 -5.32 -9.34 7.79
N PRO A 52 -4.46 -9.89 6.90
CA PRO A 52 -3.01 -10.03 7.07
C PRO A 52 -2.28 -8.67 6.99
N PRO A 53 -1.01 -8.60 7.44
CA PRO A 53 -0.22 -7.39 7.24
C PRO A 53 -0.14 -7.00 5.76
N LEU A 54 -0.32 -5.73 5.50
CA LEU A 54 -0.54 -5.20 4.15
C LEU A 54 0.77 -4.95 3.40
N THR A 55 0.91 -5.58 2.24
CA THR A 55 1.92 -5.20 1.26
C THR A 55 1.62 -3.80 0.74
N SER A 56 2.62 -2.93 0.71
CA SER A 56 2.43 -1.55 0.28
C SER A 56 3.68 -1.01 -0.43
N ILE A 57 3.51 0.13 -1.05
CA ILE A 57 4.59 0.87 -1.71
C ILE A 57 4.57 2.27 -1.13
N GLY A 58 5.73 2.78 -0.76
CA GLY A 58 5.78 4.16 -0.29
C GLY A 58 7.19 4.71 -0.24
N PRO A 59 7.30 6.04 -0.13
CA PRO A 59 8.58 6.68 0.11
C PRO A 59 8.99 6.54 1.57
N ASP A 60 10.27 6.76 1.84
CA ASP A 60 10.70 7.02 3.20
C ASP A 60 10.11 8.37 3.64
N PRO A 61 9.29 8.40 4.70
CA PRO A 61 8.65 9.66 5.14
C PRO A 61 9.63 10.77 5.48
N ALA A 62 10.77 10.43 6.07
CA ALA A 62 11.79 11.42 6.40
C ALA A 62 12.38 12.04 5.14
N GLU A 63 12.66 11.24 4.13
CA GLU A 63 13.19 11.71 2.85
C GLU A 63 12.17 12.58 2.12
N ALA A 64 10.92 12.14 2.09
CA ALA A 64 9.83 12.91 1.47
C ALA A 64 9.62 14.24 2.18
N GLY A 65 9.63 14.24 3.51
CA GLY A 65 9.50 15.46 4.31
C GLY A 65 10.65 16.44 4.09
N ALA A 66 11.87 15.94 4.03
CA ALA A 66 13.04 16.76 3.74
C ALA A 66 12.94 17.42 2.36
N ALA A 67 12.49 16.68 1.36
CA ALA A 67 12.30 17.21 0.01
C ALA A 67 11.25 18.33 -0.02
N LEU A 68 10.17 18.18 0.74
CA LEU A 68 9.14 19.21 0.85
C LEU A 68 9.68 20.49 1.51
N VAL A 69 10.46 20.35 2.57
CA VAL A 69 11.07 21.50 3.26
C VAL A 69 12.01 22.25 2.34
N GLU A 70 12.87 21.53 1.62
CA GLU A 70 13.78 22.15 0.66
C GLU A 70 13.03 22.93 -0.43
N ALA A 71 11.93 22.37 -0.94
CA ALA A 71 11.11 23.04 -1.94
C ALA A 71 10.48 24.32 -1.39
N VAL A 72 9.98 24.29 -0.14
CA VAL A 72 9.37 25.45 0.51
C VAL A 72 10.38 26.56 0.77
N LEU A 73 11.60 26.21 1.17
CA LEU A 73 12.65 27.17 1.47
C LEU A 73 13.30 27.76 0.22
N GLY A 74 12.93 27.27 -0.96
CA GLY A 74 13.47 27.79 -2.23
C GLY A 74 14.92 27.40 -2.50
N ALA A 75 15.45 26.43 -1.78
CA ALA A 75 16.80 25.94 -1.99
C ALA A 75 16.92 25.14 -3.28
N ASP A 76 15.81 24.68 -3.81
CA ASP A 76 15.72 23.89 -5.02
C ASP A 76 15.00 24.72 -6.10
N ALA A 77 15.69 24.96 -7.21
CA ALA A 77 15.11 25.69 -8.34
C ALA A 77 14.09 24.84 -9.11
N GLU A 78 14.11 23.51 -8.93
CA GLU A 78 13.18 22.62 -9.58
C GLU A 78 11.86 22.58 -8.82
N LYS A 79 10.76 22.82 -9.55
CA LYS A 79 9.40 22.75 -8.99
C LYS A 79 8.86 21.33 -8.96
N ARG A 80 9.56 20.39 -9.58
CA ARG A 80 9.21 18.96 -9.59
C ARG A 80 10.37 18.16 -9.06
N ARG A 81 10.05 17.29 -8.15
CA ARG A 81 11.04 16.41 -7.57
C ARG A 81 10.48 15.02 -7.42
N ARG A 82 11.29 14.02 -7.78
CA ARG A 82 10.94 12.62 -7.59
C ARG A 82 11.55 12.14 -6.30
N VAL A 83 10.71 11.51 -5.48
CA VAL A 83 11.16 10.83 -4.27
C VAL A 83 11.06 9.34 -4.53
N PRO A 84 12.12 8.55 -4.31
CA PRO A 84 12.05 7.12 -4.55
C PRO A 84 11.05 6.44 -3.64
N VAL A 85 10.40 5.41 -4.15
CA VAL A 85 9.49 4.57 -3.39
C VAL A 85 10.03 3.16 -3.33
N SER A 86 9.62 2.41 -2.30
CA SER A 86 10.02 1.03 -2.11
C SER A 86 8.81 0.15 -1.92
N LEU A 87 8.87 -1.06 -2.47
CA LEU A 87 7.89 -2.09 -2.21
C LEU A 87 8.21 -2.78 -0.89
N VAL A 88 7.24 -2.82 0.00
CA VAL A 88 7.35 -3.57 1.25
C VAL A 88 6.40 -4.75 1.18
N ALA A 89 6.95 -5.91 0.84
CA ALA A 89 6.16 -7.14 0.72
C ALA A 89 5.81 -7.68 2.11
N ARG A 90 4.53 -7.93 2.32
CA ARG A 90 3.99 -8.51 3.55
C ARG A 90 3.05 -9.65 3.21
N ALA A 91 2.36 -10.16 4.22
CA ALA A 91 1.55 -11.37 4.07
C ALA A 91 0.39 -11.22 3.10
N SER A 92 -0.15 -10.00 2.89
CA SER A 92 -1.34 -9.80 2.04
C SER A 92 -1.14 -10.18 0.57
N THR A 93 0.10 -10.34 0.13
CA THR A 93 0.42 -10.78 -1.23
C THR A 93 1.33 -12.02 -1.26
N ALA A 94 1.56 -12.65 -0.12
CA ALA A 94 2.44 -13.80 -0.04
C ALA A 94 1.84 -15.00 -0.79
N ARG A 95 2.68 -15.74 -1.51
CA ARG A 95 2.25 -17.00 -2.10
C ARG A 95 2.11 -18.06 -1.02
N MET A 96 1.07 -18.84 -1.17
CA MET A 96 0.80 -19.95 -0.28
C MET A 96 1.01 -21.28 -0.96
#